data_2d8ef5350cfdd376df3254f69ac068f1
#
_entry.id   2d8ef5350cfdd376df3254f69ac068f1
#
_cell.length_a   1.000
_cell.length_b   1.000
_cell.length_c   1.000
_cell.angle_alpha   90.00
_cell.angle_beta   90.00
_cell.angle_gamma   90.00
#
_symmetry.space_group_name_H-M   'P 1'
#
loop_
_entity.id
_entity.type
_entity.pdbx_description
1 polymer ?
#
loop_
_entity_poly.entity_id
_entity_poly.type
_entity_poly.pdbx_seq_one_letter_code
_entity_poly.pdbx_strand_id
1 'polypeptide(L)'
;MSVTFADVAKSEYILLTTFTKDGRPKPTAIWAAPSGDSLVVITQESSWKVKRIRNTPRVTIAECDRVGNPKGEAVEAVATILDKSANGSTYDAIGKRYGLIGKGFSFFSKLKGGMKSNVSIELKAVN
;
A
#
# COMPACT_ATOMS: atom_id res chain seq x y z
N MET A 1 -1.14 -24.78 -3.41
CA MET A 1 0.05 -23.94 -3.65
C MET A 1 -0.06 -22.65 -2.89
N SER A 2 1.05 -22.22 -2.33
CA SER A 2 1.07 -21.00 -1.54
C SER A 2 1.10 -19.77 -2.46
N VAL A 3 0.39 -18.73 -2.04
CA VAL A 3 0.41 -17.42 -2.70
C VAL A 3 1.74 -16.73 -2.35
N THR A 4 2.35 -16.07 -3.33
CA THR A 4 3.59 -15.33 -3.12
C THR A 4 3.34 -13.83 -3.10
N PHE A 5 4.32 -13.09 -2.62
CA PHE A 5 4.28 -11.62 -2.70
C PHE A 5 4.07 -11.15 -4.15
N ALA A 6 4.76 -11.78 -5.10
CA ALA A 6 4.63 -11.40 -6.51
C ALA A 6 3.23 -11.66 -7.05
N ASP A 7 2.55 -12.71 -6.57
CA ASP A 7 1.17 -12.98 -6.97
C ASP A 7 0.24 -11.88 -6.48
N VAL A 8 0.37 -11.48 -5.23
CA VAL A 8 -0.47 -10.42 -4.64
C VAL A 8 -0.18 -9.08 -5.32
N ALA A 9 1.08 -8.83 -5.67
CA ALA A 9 1.48 -7.58 -6.29
C ALA A 9 0.80 -7.31 -7.64
N LYS A 10 0.26 -8.33 -8.28
CA LYS A 10 -0.46 -8.19 -9.56
C LYS A 10 -1.91 -7.76 -9.37
N SER A 11 -2.42 -7.78 -8.15
CA SER A 11 -3.83 -7.48 -7.87
C SER A 11 -4.13 -6.00 -8.00
N GLU A 12 -5.31 -5.65 -8.48
CA GLU A 12 -5.74 -4.26 -8.60
C GLU A 12 -5.91 -3.63 -7.22
N TYR A 13 -6.51 -4.37 -6.29
CA TYR A 13 -6.71 -3.92 -4.92
C TYR A 13 -5.99 -4.88 -3.99
N ILE A 14 -5.30 -4.31 -3.01
CA ILE A 14 -4.53 -5.09 -2.05
C ILE A 14 -5.04 -4.78 -0.65
N LEU A 15 -5.33 -5.83 0.10
CA LEU A 15 -5.70 -5.69 1.50
C LEU A 15 -4.43 -5.63 2.33
N LEU A 16 -4.11 -4.44 2.79
CA LEU A 16 -2.97 -4.22 3.67
C LEU A 16 -3.44 -4.34 5.11
N THR A 17 -2.91 -5.29 5.84
CA THR A 17 -3.23 -5.47 7.25
C THR A 17 -2.03 -5.03 8.09
N THR A 18 -2.25 -3.99 8.90
CA THR A 18 -1.28 -3.51 9.87
C THR A 18 -1.69 -3.99 11.25
N PHE A 19 -0.78 -3.91 12.21
CA PHE A 19 -1.03 -4.48 13.53
C PHE A 19 -0.84 -3.44 14.62
N THR A 20 -1.74 -3.47 15.61
CA THR A 20 -1.61 -2.63 16.80
C THR A 20 -0.47 -3.15 17.67
N LYS A 21 -0.12 -2.39 18.71
CA LYS A 21 0.94 -2.79 19.65
C LYS A 21 0.64 -4.12 20.33
N ASP A 22 -0.65 -4.41 20.57
CA ASP A 22 -1.07 -5.66 21.20
C ASP A 22 -1.42 -6.74 20.18
N GLY A 23 -1.07 -6.54 18.90
CA GLY A 23 -1.16 -7.57 17.87
C GLY A 23 -2.49 -7.69 17.16
N ARG A 24 -3.40 -6.75 17.33
CA ARG A 24 -4.70 -6.82 16.65
C ARG A 24 -4.57 -6.39 15.18
N PRO A 25 -5.15 -7.16 14.25
CA PRO A 25 -5.09 -6.81 12.82
C PRO A 25 -6.04 -5.68 12.45
N LYS A 26 -5.56 -4.78 11.58
CA LYS A 26 -6.37 -3.67 11.05
C LYS A 26 -6.24 -3.65 9.54
N PRO A 27 -7.17 -4.28 8.81
CA PRO A 27 -7.10 -4.35 7.35
C PRO A 27 -7.64 -3.09 6.66
N THR A 28 -7.05 -2.76 5.51
CA THR A 28 -7.49 -1.65 4.67
C THR A 28 -7.23 -2.00 3.21
N ALA A 29 -8.22 -1.79 2.34
CA ALA A 29 -8.01 -1.93 0.90
C ALA A 29 -7.24 -0.72 0.38
N ILE A 30 -6.19 -0.97 -0.40
CA ILE A 30 -5.32 0.08 -0.92
C ILE A 30 -4.99 -0.14 -2.38
N TRP A 31 -4.52 0.92 -3.03
CA TRP A 31 -3.83 0.83 -4.31
C TRP A 31 -2.33 0.79 -4.04
N ALA A 32 -1.65 -0.11 -4.71
CA ALA A 32 -0.20 -0.24 -4.63
C ALA A 32 0.37 -0.47 -6.02
N ALA A 33 1.55 0.04 -6.26
CA ALA A 33 2.20 -0.08 -7.56
C ALA A 33 3.58 -0.72 -7.42
N PRO A 34 4.01 -1.52 -8.41
CA PRO A 34 5.34 -2.10 -8.39
C PRO A 34 6.43 -1.03 -8.49
N SER A 35 7.50 -1.25 -7.74
CA SER A 35 8.71 -0.42 -7.79
C SER A 35 9.90 -1.36 -7.60
N GLY A 36 10.46 -1.85 -8.70
CA GLY A 36 11.44 -2.93 -8.63
C GLY A 36 10.79 -4.18 -8.05
N ASP A 37 11.38 -4.74 -7.02
CA ASP A 37 10.84 -5.93 -6.34
C ASP A 37 9.89 -5.57 -5.20
N SER A 38 9.60 -4.28 -5.02
CA SER A 38 8.76 -3.78 -3.95
C SER A 38 7.42 -3.29 -4.49
N LEU A 39 6.51 -2.99 -3.57
CA LEU A 39 5.30 -2.23 -3.87
C LEU A 39 5.40 -0.89 -3.15
N VAL A 40 4.81 0.15 -3.75
CA VAL A 40 4.73 1.46 -3.10
C VAL A 40 3.28 1.91 -3.01
N VAL A 41 2.96 2.56 -1.91
CA VAL A 41 1.62 3.04 -1.55
C VAL A 41 1.75 4.50 -1.14
N ILE A 42 0.76 5.32 -1.45
CA ILE A 42 0.70 6.69 -0.94
C ILE A 42 -0.46 6.79 0.03
N THR A 43 -0.24 7.46 1.16
CA THR A 43 -1.27 7.63 2.19
C THR A 43 -0.99 8.87 3.01
N GLN A 44 -1.95 9.28 3.82
CA GLN A 44 -1.77 10.43 4.71
C GLN A 44 -0.84 10.06 5.86
N GLU A 45 0.09 10.95 6.17
CA GLU A 45 1.06 10.75 7.25
C GLU A 45 0.39 10.58 8.61
N SER A 46 -0.73 11.26 8.83
CA SER A 46 -1.47 11.21 10.10
C SER A 46 -2.35 9.96 10.24
N SER A 47 -2.42 9.09 9.23
CA SER A 47 -3.29 7.93 9.29
C SER A 47 -2.82 6.92 10.34
N TRP A 48 -3.78 6.14 10.85
CA TRP A 48 -3.49 5.10 11.85
C TRP A 48 -2.57 4.02 11.29
N LYS A 49 -2.69 3.71 9.97
CA LYS A 49 -1.82 2.67 9.38
C LYS A 49 -0.35 3.10 9.39
N VAL A 50 -0.06 4.38 9.20
CA VAL A 50 1.32 4.88 9.30
C VAL A 50 1.84 4.74 10.73
N LYS A 51 1.02 5.10 11.72
CA LYS A 51 1.40 4.98 13.13
C LYS A 51 1.65 3.52 13.51
N ARG A 52 0.79 2.62 13.04
CA ARG A 52 0.95 1.19 13.32
C ARG A 52 2.21 0.63 12.68
N ILE A 53 2.52 1.03 11.45
CA ILE A 53 3.73 0.58 10.75
C ILE A 53 5.01 1.06 11.45
N ARG A 54 5.01 2.29 11.96
CA ARG A 54 6.18 2.80 12.69
C ARG A 54 6.46 2.00 13.95
N ASN A 55 5.42 1.48 14.60
CA ASN A 55 5.58 0.63 15.78
C ASN A 55 5.83 -0.83 15.42
N THR A 56 5.15 -1.32 14.37
CA THR A 56 5.19 -2.72 13.94
C THR A 56 5.32 -2.76 12.43
N PRO A 57 6.55 -2.78 11.89
CA PRO A 57 6.75 -2.76 10.44
C PRO A 57 6.28 -4.01 9.72
N ARG A 58 6.08 -5.11 10.44
CA ARG A 58 5.58 -6.33 9.85
C ARG A 58 4.09 -6.21 9.55
N VAL A 59 3.72 -6.52 8.30
CA VAL A 59 2.35 -6.42 7.82
C VAL A 59 2.02 -7.66 7.01
N THR A 60 0.75 -7.80 6.60
CA THR A 60 0.38 -8.79 5.60
C THR A 60 -0.32 -8.10 4.44
N ILE A 61 -0.22 -8.72 3.27
CA ILE A 61 -0.94 -8.26 2.09
C ILE A 61 -1.67 -9.43 1.46
N ALA A 62 -2.83 -9.16 0.87
CA ALA A 62 -3.65 -10.18 0.21
C ALA A 62 -4.39 -9.53 -0.95
N GLU A 63 -4.74 -10.32 -1.95
CA GLU A 63 -5.65 -9.86 -2.98
C GLU A 63 -7.02 -9.60 -2.36
N CYS A 64 -7.66 -8.49 -2.75
CA CYS A 64 -9.00 -8.20 -2.26
C CYS A 64 -9.80 -7.48 -3.34
N ASP A 65 -11.10 -7.28 -3.05
CA ASP A 65 -11.95 -6.46 -3.91
C ASP A 65 -11.87 -4.99 -3.46
N ARG A 66 -12.64 -4.14 -4.14
CA ARG A 66 -12.61 -2.69 -3.91
C ARG A 66 -12.99 -2.29 -2.49
N VAL A 67 -13.82 -3.09 -1.82
CA VAL A 67 -14.30 -2.77 -0.47
C VAL A 67 -13.54 -3.53 0.63
N GLY A 68 -12.52 -4.31 0.27
CA GLY A 68 -11.66 -4.95 1.24
C GLY A 68 -12.02 -6.39 1.59
N ASN A 69 -12.86 -7.05 0.79
CA ASN A 69 -13.12 -8.48 1.00
C ASN A 69 -11.97 -9.29 0.42
N PRO A 70 -11.28 -10.11 1.23
CA PRO A 70 -10.14 -10.89 0.72
C PRO A 70 -10.57 -11.93 -0.32
N LYS A 71 -9.75 -12.10 -1.33
CA LYS A 71 -9.96 -13.06 -2.41
C LYS A 71 -8.92 -14.17 -2.43
N GLY A 72 -7.94 -14.10 -1.56
CA GLY A 72 -6.88 -15.10 -1.52
C GLY A 72 -6.14 -15.05 -0.20
N GLU A 73 -5.12 -15.88 -0.10
CA GLU A 73 -4.31 -15.96 1.10
C GLU A 73 -3.47 -14.70 1.30
N ALA A 74 -3.22 -14.36 2.55
CA ALA A 74 -2.32 -13.27 2.91
C ALA A 74 -0.88 -13.74 2.91
N VAL A 75 0.03 -12.85 2.51
CA VAL A 75 1.46 -13.09 2.62
C VAL A 75 2.09 -12.02 3.50
N GLU A 76 3.17 -12.37 4.18
CA GLU A 76 3.86 -11.43 5.05
C GLU A 76 4.73 -10.48 4.23
N ALA A 77 4.83 -9.26 4.70
CA ALA A 77 5.66 -8.22 4.09
C ALA A 77 6.23 -7.33 5.19
N VAL A 78 7.24 -6.56 4.84
CA VAL A 78 7.80 -5.53 5.71
C VAL A 78 7.49 -4.18 5.10
N ALA A 79 6.90 -3.29 5.91
CA ALA A 79 6.53 -1.95 5.48
C ALA A 79 7.53 -0.93 6.02
N THR A 80 7.93 0.00 5.17
CA THR A 80 8.85 1.08 5.53
C THR A 80 8.22 2.40 5.13
N ILE A 81 8.18 3.36 6.04
CA ILE A 81 7.73 4.72 5.71
C ILE A 81 8.92 5.44 5.09
N LEU A 82 8.78 5.82 3.82
CA LEU A 82 9.84 6.48 3.09
C LEU A 82 9.84 7.98 3.36
N ASP A 83 10.97 8.63 3.11
CA ASP A 83 11.04 10.08 3.15
C ASP A 83 10.08 10.69 2.12
N LYS A 84 9.58 11.88 2.40
CA LYS A 84 8.63 12.56 1.51
C LYS A 84 9.21 12.85 0.12
N SER A 85 10.53 12.87 -0.01
CA SER A 85 11.18 13.02 -1.31
C SER A 85 10.86 11.87 -2.26
N ALA A 86 10.40 10.73 -1.74
CA ALA A 86 9.99 9.59 -2.57
C ALA A 86 8.57 9.73 -3.13
N ASN A 87 7.79 10.70 -2.66
CA ASN A 87 6.38 10.81 -3.04
C ASN A 87 6.17 10.98 -4.55
N GLY A 88 7.02 11.78 -5.20
CA GLY A 88 6.91 11.99 -6.64
C GLY A 88 6.98 10.71 -7.44
N SER A 89 7.97 9.86 -7.15
CA SER A 89 8.10 8.59 -7.85
C SER A 89 6.97 7.62 -7.50
N THR A 90 6.45 7.69 -6.28
CA THR A 90 5.30 6.88 -5.88
C THR A 90 4.05 7.28 -6.66
N TYR A 91 3.78 8.60 -6.79
CA TYR A 91 2.67 9.08 -7.60
C TYR A 91 2.79 8.61 -9.04
N ASP A 92 4.00 8.70 -9.60
CA ASP A 92 4.24 8.25 -10.97
C ASP A 92 3.97 6.76 -11.15
N ALA A 93 4.43 5.94 -10.21
CA ALA A 93 4.24 4.49 -10.27
C ALA A 93 2.75 4.12 -10.20
N ILE A 94 2.01 4.76 -9.30
CA ILE A 94 0.57 4.53 -9.16
C ILE A 94 -0.16 5.02 -10.41
N GLY A 95 0.23 6.17 -10.95
CA GLY A 95 -0.35 6.69 -12.18
C GLY A 95 -0.17 5.77 -13.36
N LYS A 96 1.01 5.16 -13.50
CA LYS A 96 1.27 4.20 -14.57
C LYS A 96 0.39 2.97 -14.44
N ARG A 97 0.26 2.46 -13.22
CA ARG A 97 -0.49 1.21 -13.01
C ARG A 97 -1.99 1.40 -13.19
N TYR A 98 -2.55 2.49 -12.66
CA TYR A 98 -4.00 2.70 -12.62
C TYR A 98 -4.50 3.69 -13.67
N GLY A 99 -3.58 4.29 -14.42
CA GLY A 99 -3.89 5.27 -15.45
C GLY A 99 -4.16 6.65 -14.90
N LEU A 100 -4.10 7.66 -15.77
CA LEU A 100 -4.38 9.05 -15.39
C LEU A 100 -5.75 9.51 -15.88
N ILE A 101 -6.45 8.67 -16.64
CA ILE A 101 -7.78 8.96 -17.16
C ILE A 101 -8.78 8.17 -16.33
N GLY A 102 -9.92 8.78 -16.01
CA GLY A 102 -10.93 8.13 -15.20
C GLY A 102 -10.49 7.98 -13.74
N LYS A 103 -10.44 6.76 -13.24
CA LYS A 103 -10.10 6.47 -11.84
C LYS A 103 -8.77 7.07 -11.42
N GLY A 104 -7.74 6.93 -12.26
CA GLY A 104 -6.41 7.41 -11.95
C GLY A 104 -6.37 8.91 -11.81
N PHE A 105 -7.04 9.60 -12.71
CA PHE A 105 -7.10 11.05 -12.66
C PHE A 105 -7.77 11.56 -11.39
N SER A 106 -8.92 10.97 -11.03
CA SER A 106 -9.63 11.37 -9.80
C SER A 106 -8.79 11.12 -8.55
N PHE A 107 -8.10 9.99 -8.50
CA PHE A 107 -7.21 9.65 -7.40
C PHE A 107 -6.11 10.70 -7.23
N PHE A 108 -5.43 11.06 -8.33
CA PHE A 108 -4.37 12.05 -8.29
C PHE A 108 -4.87 13.44 -7.92
N SER A 109 -6.06 13.82 -8.40
CA SER A 109 -6.64 15.11 -8.05
C SER A 109 -6.85 15.23 -6.53
N LYS A 110 -7.34 14.17 -5.91
CA LYS A 110 -7.54 14.17 -4.46
C LYS A 110 -6.22 14.21 -3.69
N LEU A 111 -5.23 13.45 -4.15
CA LEU A 111 -3.95 13.38 -3.46
C LEU A 111 -3.13 14.65 -3.60
N LYS A 112 -3.21 15.33 -4.74
CA LYS A 112 -2.48 16.58 -4.93
C LYS A 112 -2.84 17.64 -3.90
N GLY A 113 -4.10 17.71 -3.50
CA GLY A 113 -4.52 18.64 -2.46
C GLY A 113 -3.90 18.35 -1.11
N GLY A 114 -3.55 17.09 -0.83
CA GLY A 114 -2.95 16.65 0.41
C GLY A 114 -1.48 16.26 0.31
N MET A 115 -0.79 16.68 -0.76
CA MET A 115 0.57 16.23 -1.05
C MET A 115 1.55 16.47 0.09
N LYS A 116 1.45 17.59 0.77
CA LYS A 116 2.35 17.91 1.89
C LYS A 116 2.14 17.02 3.10
N SER A 117 0.94 16.43 3.22
CA SER A 117 0.56 15.56 4.33
C SER A 117 0.71 14.08 4.02
N ASN A 118 1.14 13.75 2.80
CA ASN A 118 1.23 12.36 2.38
C ASN A 118 2.63 11.81 2.54
N VAL A 119 2.71 10.49 2.74
CA VAL A 119 3.96 9.75 2.77
C VAL A 119 3.82 8.51 1.90
N SER A 120 4.95 8.01 1.43
CA SER A 120 5.02 6.74 0.71
C SER A 120 5.32 5.62 1.68
N ILE A 121 4.70 4.47 1.45
CA ILE A 121 5.01 3.23 2.18
C ILE A 121 5.58 2.26 1.16
N GLU A 122 6.76 1.70 1.46
CA GLU A 122 7.34 0.64 0.65
C GLU A 122 7.05 -0.70 1.30
N LEU A 123 6.55 -1.65 0.51
CA LEU A 123 6.25 -3.01 0.97
C LEU A 123 7.22 -3.96 0.29
N LYS A 124 7.94 -4.75 1.08
CA LYS A 124 8.89 -5.74 0.58
C LYS A 124 8.54 -7.11 1.09
N ALA A 125 8.83 -8.12 0.27
CA ALA A 125 8.62 -9.51 0.68
C ALA A 125 9.52 -9.84 1.88
N VAL A 126 9.01 -10.71 2.74
CA VAL A 126 9.81 -11.29 3.83
C VAL A 126 10.51 -12.53 3.28
N ASN A 127 11.82 -12.59 3.45
CA ASN A 127 12.61 -13.73 2.99
C ASN A 127 12.93 -14.66 4.16
#